data_c1f3e6f07a05aa1eff257ceed66838e1
#
_entry.id   c1f3e6f07a05aa1eff257ceed66838e1
#
_cell.length_a   1.000
_cell.length_b   1.000
_cell.length_c   1.000
_cell.angle_alpha   90.00
_cell.angle_beta   90.00
_cell.angle_gamma   90.00
#
_symmetry.space_group_name_H-M   'P 1'
#
loop_
_entity.id
_entity.type
_entity.pdbx_description
1 polymer ?
#
loop_
_entity_poly.entity_id
_entity_poly.type
_entity_poly.pdbx_seq_one_letter_code
_entity_poly.pdbx_strand_id
1 'polypeptide(L)'
;TIEAVEGDRVRIYVTNKLPEGTTVHWHGLILPSGMDGVSGLSHPSIPPGKTFVYEFDLVKSGTFMYHPHGDEMTQMAMGMMGMFVVHPKDPTFMPVDRDFLIMLNAFDIDPGTYVPRIMTMTDFNLWTWNSRIFPDIDPLVVNQGDKVRVRVGNLTMTDHPIHMHG
;
A
#
# COMPACT_ATOMS: atom_id res chain seq x y z
N THR A 1 -0.99 1.67 7.25
CA THR A 1 -1.95 2.46 6.43
C THR A 1 -1.77 3.92 6.76
N ILE A 2 -1.78 4.77 5.74
CA ILE A 2 -1.90 6.22 5.88
C ILE A 2 -3.37 6.57 5.67
N GLU A 3 -3.92 7.46 6.49
CA GLU A 3 -5.31 7.90 6.37
C GLU A 3 -5.38 9.43 6.39
N ALA A 4 -6.22 10.00 5.54
CA ALA A 4 -6.47 11.43 5.44
C ALA A 4 -7.87 11.67 4.87
N VAL A 5 -8.27 12.94 4.75
CA VAL A 5 -9.58 13.34 4.24
C VAL A 5 -9.43 14.05 2.89
N GLU A 6 -10.37 13.85 2.01
CA GLU A 6 -10.46 14.59 0.73
C GLU A 6 -10.47 16.10 0.97
N GLY A 7 -9.59 16.82 0.28
CA GLY A 7 -9.37 18.23 0.46
C GLY A 7 -8.24 18.60 1.44
N ASP A 8 -7.67 17.62 2.16
CA ASP A 8 -6.49 17.87 2.98
C ASP A 8 -5.27 18.17 2.10
N ARG A 9 -4.42 19.07 2.59
CA ARG A 9 -3.05 19.21 2.12
C ARG A 9 -2.14 18.39 3.02
N VAL A 10 -1.53 17.35 2.45
CA VAL A 10 -0.64 16.46 3.19
C VAL A 10 0.82 16.83 2.99
N ARG A 11 1.62 16.63 4.04
CA ARG A 11 3.07 16.76 3.99
C ARG A 11 3.69 15.53 4.63
N ILE A 12 4.35 14.71 3.82
CA ILE A 12 4.89 13.41 4.23
C ILE A 12 6.41 13.44 4.12
N TYR A 13 7.08 13.25 5.25
CA TYR A 13 8.52 13.19 5.33
C TYR A 13 8.99 11.76 5.19
N VAL A 14 9.69 11.46 4.11
CA VAL A 14 10.27 10.14 3.87
C VAL A 14 11.77 10.19 4.08
N THR A 15 12.24 9.59 5.16
CA THR A 15 13.66 9.43 5.47
C THR A 15 14.14 8.07 5.01
N ASN A 16 15.06 8.05 4.06
CA ASN A 16 15.64 6.81 3.56
C ASN A 16 16.68 6.25 4.55
N LYS A 17 16.41 5.09 5.12
CA LYS A 17 17.32 4.33 5.98
C LYS A 17 17.87 3.07 5.32
N LEU A 18 17.57 2.85 4.04
CA LEU A 18 18.12 1.75 3.26
C LEU A 18 19.58 2.03 2.89
N PRO A 19 20.35 1.00 2.52
CA PRO A 19 21.73 1.16 2.03
C PRO A 19 21.78 1.72 0.59
N GLU A 20 20.65 1.84 -0.08
CA GLU A 20 20.51 2.29 -1.48
C GLU A 20 19.51 3.42 -1.62
N GLY A 21 19.40 4.00 -2.82
CA GLY A 21 18.42 5.03 -3.12
C GLY A 21 17.00 4.46 -3.18
N THR A 22 16.01 5.28 -2.79
CA THR A 22 14.59 4.92 -2.86
C THR A 22 13.74 6.14 -3.21
N THR A 23 12.49 5.89 -3.57
CA THR A 23 11.42 6.89 -3.67
C THR A 23 10.14 6.29 -3.16
N VAL A 24 9.10 7.09 -2.99
CA VAL A 24 7.74 6.60 -2.72
C VAL A 24 6.81 7.10 -3.81
N HIS A 25 6.25 6.17 -4.59
CA HIS A 25 5.18 6.44 -5.53
C HIS A 25 3.82 6.28 -4.84
N TRP A 26 2.97 7.28 -5.03
CA TRP A 26 1.62 7.36 -4.46
C TRP A 26 0.62 6.87 -5.49
N HIS A 27 0.52 5.57 -5.65
CA HIS A 27 -0.17 4.91 -6.75
C HIS A 27 -1.68 5.23 -6.76
N GLY A 28 -2.14 5.82 -7.86
CA GLY A 28 -3.53 6.15 -8.10
C GLY A 28 -3.98 7.51 -7.56
N LEU A 29 -3.15 8.21 -6.80
CA LEU A 29 -3.44 9.60 -6.38
C LEU A 29 -3.22 10.57 -7.55
N ILE A 30 -4.06 11.60 -7.61
CA ILE A 30 -3.89 12.72 -8.55
C ILE A 30 -3.08 13.79 -7.82
N LEU A 31 -1.86 14.03 -8.31
CA LEU A 31 -0.89 14.91 -7.65
C LEU A 31 0.07 15.55 -8.66
N PRO A 32 0.82 16.59 -8.28
CA PRO A 32 1.83 17.18 -9.15
C PRO A 32 2.93 16.18 -9.52
N SER A 33 3.38 16.16 -10.78
CA SER A 33 4.36 15.19 -11.27
C SER A 33 5.65 15.14 -10.45
N GLY A 34 6.13 16.27 -9.92
CA GLY A 34 7.29 16.32 -9.02
C GLY A 34 7.11 15.62 -7.69
N MET A 35 5.87 15.23 -7.33
CA MET A 35 5.53 14.48 -6.10
C MET A 35 5.13 13.03 -6.38
N ASP A 36 5.16 12.60 -7.64
CA ASP A 36 4.71 11.27 -8.06
C ASP A 36 5.66 10.13 -7.64
N GLY A 37 6.89 10.45 -7.32
CA GLY A 37 7.83 9.51 -6.74
C GLY A 37 8.48 8.53 -7.72
N VAL A 38 8.37 8.76 -9.03
CA VAL A 38 9.06 7.96 -10.04
C VAL A 38 10.51 8.40 -10.12
N SER A 39 11.44 7.53 -9.69
CA SER A 39 12.86 7.83 -9.63
C SER A 39 13.43 8.21 -11.00
N GLY A 40 14.14 9.34 -11.04
CA GLY A 40 14.77 9.85 -12.26
C GLY A 40 13.82 10.52 -13.24
N LEU A 41 12.50 10.42 -13.04
CA LEU A 41 11.48 11.10 -13.85
C LEU A 41 10.83 12.24 -13.07
N SER A 42 10.22 11.94 -11.92
CA SER A 42 9.55 12.92 -11.08
C SER A 42 10.53 13.73 -10.25
N HIS A 43 11.47 13.04 -9.64
CA HIS A 43 12.60 13.62 -8.88
C HIS A 43 13.74 12.59 -8.75
N PRO A 44 14.95 12.99 -8.37
CA PRO A 44 16.03 12.05 -8.09
C PRO A 44 15.70 11.13 -6.92
N SER A 45 16.26 9.91 -6.91
CA SER A 45 16.19 9.02 -5.75
C SER A 45 16.62 9.72 -4.47
N ILE A 46 15.97 9.40 -3.37
CA ILE A 46 16.33 9.83 -2.02
C ILE A 46 17.56 9.02 -1.59
N PRO A 47 18.76 9.63 -1.43
CA PRO A 47 19.95 8.89 -1.04
C PRO A 47 19.84 8.33 0.39
N PRO A 48 20.65 7.33 0.74
CA PRO A 48 20.75 6.84 2.14
C PRO A 48 20.95 7.96 3.15
N GLY A 49 20.19 7.94 4.24
CA GLY A 49 20.24 8.93 5.32
C GLY A 49 19.60 10.29 5.00
N LYS A 50 19.06 10.48 3.81
CA LYS A 50 18.39 11.74 3.42
C LYS A 50 16.88 11.63 3.55
N THR A 51 16.25 12.81 3.67
CA THR A 51 14.79 12.95 3.74
C THR A 51 14.31 13.74 2.53
N PHE A 52 13.25 13.25 1.90
CA PHE A 52 12.46 13.98 0.90
C PHE A 52 11.09 14.32 1.50
N VAL A 53 10.54 15.47 1.12
CA VAL A 53 9.23 15.92 1.59
C VAL A 53 8.25 15.88 0.42
N TYR A 54 7.30 14.98 0.49
CA TYR A 54 6.16 14.94 -0.43
C TYR A 54 5.07 15.87 0.12
N GLU A 55 4.62 16.82 -0.70
CA GLU A 55 3.58 17.76 -0.31
C GLU A 55 2.59 17.95 -1.44
N PHE A 56 1.33 17.58 -1.22
CA PHE A 56 0.27 17.64 -2.23
C PHE A 56 -1.11 17.70 -1.60
N ASP A 57 -2.11 18.14 -2.40
CA ASP A 57 -3.50 18.18 -2.00
C ASP A 57 -4.21 16.87 -2.39
N LEU A 58 -5.08 16.37 -1.51
CA LEU A 58 -5.89 15.17 -1.75
C LEU A 58 -7.21 15.57 -2.44
N VAL A 59 -7.24 15.47 -3.75
CA VAL A 59 -8.37 15.96 -4.56
C VAL A 59 -9.50 14.95 -4.77
N LYS A 60 -9.32 13.72 -4.28
CA LYS A 60 -10.26 12.61 -4.50
C LYS A 60 -10.20 11.61 -3.35
N SER A 61 -11.36 11.24 -2.82
CA SER A 61 -11.49 10.12 -1.88
C SER A 61 -11.32 8.76 -2.58
N GLY A 62 -10.87 7.75 -1.83
CA GLY A 62 -10.68 6.42 -2.36
C GLY A 62 -9.72 5.56 -1.52
N THR A 63 -9.40 4.39 -2.08
CA THR A 63 -8.43 3.46 -1.53
C THR A 63 -7.27 3.36 -2.51
N PHE A 64 -6.10 3.69 -2.04
CA PHE A 64 -4.88 3.80 -2.84
C PHE A 64 -3.76 3.01 -2.17
N MET A 65 -2.64 2.85 -2.87
CA MET A 65 -1.45 2.20 -2.34
C MET A 65 -0.23 3.09 -2.54
N TYR A 66 0.84 2.82 -1.81
CA TYR A 66 2.14 3.43 -2.04
C TYR A 66 3.22 2.35 -2.01
N HIS A 67 4.24 2.54 -2.83
CA HIS A 67 5.36 1.61 -2.97
C HIS A 67 6.60 2.36 -3.50
N PRO A 68 7.81 1.79 -3.37
CA PRO A 68 9.00 2.38 -3.98
C PRO A 68 8.92 2.34 -5.50
N HIS A 69 9.60 3.27 -6.16
CA HIS A 69 9.73 3.32 -7.61
C HIS A 69 11.17 3.67 -8.04
N GLY A 70 12.13 3.16 -7.30
CA GLY A 70 13.57 3.16 -7.62
C GLY A 70 13.99 1.76 -8.04
N ASP A 71 14.57 0.97 -7.15
CA ASP A 71 14.69 -0.49 -7.31
C ASP A 71 13.39 -1.16 -6.83
N GLU A 72 12.35 -1.02 -7.65
CA GLU A 72 11.00 -1.45 -7.31
C GLU A 72 10.94 -2.95 -7.05
N MET A 73 11.58 -3.76 -7.88
CA MET A 73 11.55 -5.23 -7.76
C MET A 73 12.12 -5.69 -6.42
N THR A 74 13.31 -5.25 -6.07
CA THR A 74 13.94 -5.63 -4.79
C THR A 74 13.15 -5.11 -3.61
N GLN A 75 12.81 -3.83 -3.63
CA GLN A 75 12.21 -3.17 -2.48
C GLN A 75 10.77 -3.63 -2.23
N MET A 76 9.98 -3.89 -3.28
CA MET A 76 8.65 -4.48 -3.13
C MET A 76 8.71 -5.95 -2.69
N ALA A 77 9.61 -6.75 -3.25
CA ALA A 77 9.81 -8.13 -2.81
C ALA A 77 10.20 -8.22 -1.33
N MET A 78 10.90 -7.20 -0.81
CA MET A 78 11.24 -7.07 0.61
C MET A 78 10.08 -6.51 1.46
N GLY A 79 8.89 -6.30 0.87
CA GLY A 79 7.68 -5.89 1.58
C GLY A 79 7.52 -4.37 1.76
N MET A 80 8.26 -3.56 1.03
CA MET A 80 8.13 -2.10 1.09
C MET A 80 6.91 -1.63 0.31
N MET A 81 5.75 -1.67 0.93
CA MET A 81 4.48 -1.21 0.35
C MET A 81 3.47 -0.91 1.45
N GLY A 82 2.42 -0.21 1.10
CA GLY A 82 1.35 0.06 2.04
C GLY A 82 0.11 0.66 1.38
N MET A 83 -0.92 0.87 2.19
CA MET A 83 -2.19 1.40 1.74
C MET A 83 -2.36 2.84 2.18
N PHE A 84 -3.00 3.64 1.34
CA PHE A 84 -3.39 5.01 1.62
C PHE A 84 -4.90 5.15 1.40
N VAL A 85 -5.63 5.45 2.46
CA VAL A 85 -7.08 5.67 2.44
C VAL A 85 -7.36 7.16 2.53
N VAL A 86 -8.08 7.69 1.54
CA VAL A 86 -8.59 9.05 1.57
C VAL A 86 -10.09 8.97 1.81
N HIS A 87 -10.52 9.39 2.99
CA HIS A 87 -11.93 9.43 3.36
C HIS A 87 -12.65 10.55 2.60
N PRO A 88 -13.94 10.37 2.24
CA PRO A 88 -14.72 11.44 1.66
C PRO A 88 -14.79 12.67 2.58
N LYS A 89 -14.77 13.86 2.01
CA LYS A 89 -14.97 15.10 2.74
C LYS A 89 -16.37 15.18 3.37
N ASP A 90 -17.36 14.64 2.67
CA ASP A 90 -18.72 14.49 3.20
C ASP A 90 -18.83 13.16 3.94
N PRO A 91 -18.94 13.16 5.28
CA PRO A 91 -19.02 11.93 6.08
C PRO A 91 -20.34 11.16 5.84
N THR A 92 -21.32 11.79 5.22
CA THR A 92 -22.60 11.13 4.87
C THR A 92 -22.52 10.37 3.54
N PHE A 93 -21.44 10.54 2.78
CA PHE A 93 -21.23 9.82 1.53
C PHE A 93 -20.84 8.36 1.83
N MET A 94 -21.75 7.44 1.49
CA MET A 94 -21.57 5.99 1.71
C MET A 94 -21.11 5.63 3.15
N PRO A 95 -21.86 6.03 4.19
CA PRO A 95 -21.48 5.76 5.56
C PRO A 95 -21.50 4.25 5.85
N VAL A 96 -20.56 3.81 6.68
CA VAL A 96 -20.45 2.43 7.12
C VAL A 96 -20.19 2.37 8.62
N ASP A 97 -20.60 1.27 9.25
CA ASP A 97 -20.36 1.02 10.68
C ASP A 97 -19.02 0.37 10.93
N ARG A 98 -18.51 -0.37 9.92
CA ARG A 98 -17.21 -1.03 9.93
C ARG A 98 -16.51 -0.81 8.59
N ASP A 99 -15.24 -0.46 8.64
CA ASP A 99 -14.38 -0.26 7.47
C ASP A 99 -13.09 -1.06 7.64
N PHE A 100 -12.93 -2.13 6.88
CA PHE A 100 -11.77 -3.01 6.95
C PHE A 100 -10.89 -2.81 5.73
N LEU A 101 -9.58 -2.93 5.95
CA LEU A 101 -8.59 -2.87 4.88
C LEU A 101 -7.82 -4.19 4.83
N ILE A 102 -7.77 -4.76 3.64
CA ILE A 102 -7.01 -5.97 3.34
C ILE A 102 -5.99 -5.63 2.26
N MET A 103 -4.72 -5.79 2.58
CA MET A 103 -3.62 -5.69 1.64
C MET A 103 -3.16 -7.10 1.27
N LEU A 104 -3.30 -7.46 0.00
CA LEU A 104 -2.81 -8.72 -0.54
C LEU A 104 -1.35 -8.56 -0.94
N ASN A 105 -0.51 -9.51 -0.54
CA ASN A 105 0.87 -9.56 -0.95
C ASN A 105 1.32 -11.01 -1.18
N ALA A 106 2.34 -11.19 -2.03
CA ALA A 106 2.89 -12.49 -2.38
C ALA A 106 4.41 -12.49 -2.27
N PHE A 107 4.96 -13.59 -1.79
CA PHE A 107 6.40 -13.80 -1.65
C PHE A 107 6.80 -15.15 -2.22
N ASP A 108 8.04 -15.25 -2.66
CA ASP A 108 8.70 -16.52 -2.92
C ASP A 108 9.84 -16.69 -1.90
N ILE A 109 9.66 -17.58 -0.91
CA ILE A 109 10.58 -17.78 0.20
C ILE A 109 10.95 -19.25 0.30
N ASP A 110 12.24 -19.54 0.28
CA ASP A 110 12.73 -20.90 0.53
C ASP A 110 12.40 -21.35 1.94
N PRO A 111 11.89 -22.59 2.13
CA PRO A 111 11.63 -23.13 3.45
C PRO A 111 12.85 -23.04 4.38
N GLY A 112 12.64 -22.51 5.58
CA GLY A 112 13.71 -22.32 6.56
C GLY A 112 14.53 -21.04 6.37
N THR A 113 14.18 -20.19 5.41
CA THR A 113 14.75 -18.84 5.23
C THR A 113 13.71 -17.78 5.50
N TYR A 114 14.14 -16.52 5.51
CA TYR A 114 13.26 -15.35 5.71
C TYR A 114 13.55 -14.23 4.68
N VAL A 115 14.40 -14.53 3.69
CA VAL A 115 14.71 -13.58 2.61
C VAL A 115 14.00 -14.03 1.34
N PRO A 116 13.07 -13.24 0.80
CA PRO A 116 12.38 -13.59 -0.44
C PRO A 116 13.31 -13.56 -1.65
N ARG A 117 12.99 -14.39 -2.64
CA ARG A 117 13.61 -14.34 -3.96
C ARG A 117 13.03 -13.14 -4.72
N ILE A 118 13.88 -12.16 -4.99
CA ILE A 118 13.45 -10.89 -5.60
C ILE A 118 13.12 -11.00 -7.10
N MET A 119 13.63 -12.02 -7.78
CA MET A 119 13.44 -12.18 -9.23
C MET A 119 12.19 -12.98 -9.60
N THR A 120 11.43 -13.46 -8.62
CA THR A 120 10.20 -14.21 -8.87
C THR A 120 9.08 -13.28 -9.30
N MET A 121 8.46 -13.57 -10.45
CA MET A 121 7.39 -12.76 -11.02
C MET A 121 6.04 -13.48 -11.04
N THR A 122 6.02 -14.82 -11.00
CA THR A 122 4.80 -15.62 -11.16
C THR A 122 4.67 -16.75 -10.15
N ASP A 123 5.73 -17.43 -9.84
CA ASP A 123 5.71 -18.69 -9.06
C ASP A 123 5.90 -18.43 -7.57
N PHE A 124 5.05 -17.59 -7.00
CA PHE A 124 5.05 -17.31 -5.57
C PHE A 124 4.56 -18.52 -4.77
N ASN A 125 5.11 -18.70 -3.57
CA ASN A 125 4.76 -19.81 -2.68
C ASN A 125 4.13 -19.37 -1.35
N LEU A 126 4.06 -18.05 -1.08
CA LEU A 126 3.48 -17.50 0.13
C LEU A 126 2.59 -16.29 -0.19
N TRP A 127 1.29 -16.40 0.08
CA TRP A 127 0.33 -15.31 -0.06
C TRP A 127 -0.14 -14.84 1.30
N THR A 128 -0.23 -13.53 1.48
CA THR A 128 -0.55 -12.93 2.77
C THR A 128 -1.71 -11.95 2.66
N TRP A 129 -2.48 -11.83 3.75
CA TRP A 129 -3.40 -10.75 4.04
C TRP A 129 -2.83 -9.92 5.19
N ASN A 130 -2.58 -8.63 4.93
CA ASN A 130 -1.96 -7.73 5.92
C ASN A 130 -0.67 -8.31 6.52
N SER A 131 0.16 -8.92 5.66
CA SER A 131 1.43 -9.58 6.02
C SER A 131 1.29 -10.82 6.94
N ARG A 132 0.09 -11.41 7.01
CA ARG A 132 -0.19 -12.61 7.80
C ARG A 132 -0.77 -13.72 6.93
N ILE A 133 -0.63 -14.96 7.40
CA ILE A 133 -1.21 -16.16 6.80
C ILE A 133 -2.18 -16.81 7.78
N PHE A 134 -3.09 -17.64 7.26
CA PHE A 134 -3.94 -18.46 8.13
C PHE A 134 -3.10 -19.38 9.01
N PRO A 135 -3.41 -19.51 10.34
CA PRO A 135 -4.59 -18.97 11.03
C PRO A 135 -4.41 -17.59 11.69
N ASP A 136 -3.30 -16.91 11.48
CA ASP A 136 -2.96 -15.66 12.18
C ASP A 136 -3.58 -14.39 11.55
N ILE A 137 -4.44 -14.55 10.55
CA ILE A 137 -5.18 -13.43 9.95
C ILE A 137 -6.23 -12.93 10.96
N ASP A 138 -6.24 -11.62 11.20
CA ASP A 138 -7.20 -11.02 12.12
C ASP A 138 -8.64 -11.20 11.61
N PRO A 139 -9.59 -11.64 12.47
CA PRO A 139 -10.98 -11.79 12.08
C PRO A 139 -11.64 -10.42 11.83
N LEU A 140 -12.53 -10.37 10.84
CA LEU A 140 -13.36 -9.20 10.55
C LEU A 140 -14.61 -9.25 11.46
N VAL A 141 -14.52 -8.61 12.63
CA VAL A 141 -15.59 -8.67 13.66
C VAL A 141 -16.64 -7.59 13.37
N VAL A 142 -17.89 -8.02 13.24
CA VAL A 142 -19.04 -7.16 12.93
C VAL A 142 -20.25 -7.54 13.84
N ASN A 143 -21.18 -6.60 13.99
CA ASN A 143 -22.47 -6.90 14.59
C ASN A 143 -23.53 -7.16 13.53
N GLN A 144 -24.57 -7.92 13.90
CA GLN A 144 -25.71 -8.10 13.01
C GLN A 144 -26.37 -6.75 12.70
N GLY A 145 -26.51 -6.44 11.40
CA GLY A 145 -27.07 -5.19 10.91
C GLY A 145 -26.04 -4.12 10.57
N ASP A 146 -24.77 -4.30 10.90
CA ASP A 146 -23.71 -3.36 10.52
C ASP A 146 -23.60 -3.27 8.99
N LYS A 147 -23.47 -2.05 8.49
CA LYS A 147 -23.00 -1.78 7.11
C LYS A 147 -21.50 -1.89 7.09
N VAL A 148 -20.98 -2.80 6.29
CA VAL A 148 -19.56 -3.13 6.25
C VAL A 148 -18.95 -2.72 4.92
N ARG A 149 -17.79 -2.07 4.97
CA ARG A 149 -16.91 -1.85 3.83
C ARG A 149 -15.67 -2.69 3.99
N VAL A 150 -15.33 -3.43 2.95
CA VAL A 150 -14.02 -4.10 2.86
C VAL A 150 -13.25 -3.47 1.70
N ARG A 151 -12.12 -2.86 2.02
CA ARG A 151 -11.17 -2.31 1.05
C ARG A 151 -10.12 -3.37 0.76
N VAL A 152 -9.91 -3.68 -0.51
CA VAL A 152 -8.92 -4.68 -0.91
C VAL A 152 -7.91 -4.02 -1.83
N GLY A 153 -6.63 -4.04 -1.44
CA GLY A 153 -5.51 -3.64 -2.27
C GLY A 153 -4.76 -4.88 -2.74
N ASN A 154 -4.72 -5.11 -4.05
CA ASN A 154 -3.91 -6.19 -4.62
C ASN A 154 -2.53 -5.65 -5.01
N LEU A 155 -1.53 -5.97 -4.20
CA LEU A 155 -0.12 -5.62 -4.43
C LEU A 155 0.71 -6.85 -4.83
N THR A 156 0.04 -7.82 -5.45
CA THR A 156 0.67 -9.02 -6.04
C THR A 156 0.76 -8.90 -7.55
N MET A 157 1.42 -9.85 -8.18
CA MET A 157 1.56 -9.93 -9.65
C MET A 157 0.47 -10.76 -10.32
N THR A 158 -0.52 -11.24 -9.54
CA THR A 158 -1.57 -12.17 -10.02
C THR A 158 -2.96 -11.67 -9.65
N ASP A 159 -3.98 -12.18 -10.35
CA ASP A 159 -5.39 -11.91 -10.06
C ASP A 159 -5.86 -12.76 -8.86
N HIS A 160 -6.64 -12.16 -7.99
CA HIS A 160 -7.23 -12.83 -6.84
C HIS A 160 -8.72 -12.57 -6.77
N PRO A 161 -9.58 -13.57 -7.04
CA PRO A 161 -11.01 -13.44 -6.82
C PRO A 161 -11.30 -13.37 -5.32
N ILE A 162 -12.04 -12.36 -4.91
CA ILE A 162 -12.46 -12.18 -3.52
C ILE A 162 -13.90 -12.68 -3.39
N HIS A 163 -14.13 -13.70 -2.57
CA HIS A 163 -15.42 -14.30 -2.35
C HIS A 163 -15.83 -14.20 -0.88
N MET A 164 -17.06 -13.75 -0.65
CA MET A 164 -17.68 -13.75 0.68
C MET A 164 -18.74 -14.85 0.71
N HIS A 165 -18.68 -15.66 1.75
CA HIS A 165 -19.76 -16.64 2.03
C HIS A 165 -20.95 -15.93 2.67
N GLY A 166 -22.15 -16.23 2.17
CA GLY A 166 -23.43 -15.75 2.73
C GLY A 166 -23.96 -16.65 3.86
#